data_0fc94665df59c9630cc85cd4ec858542
#
_entry.id   0fc94665df59c9630cc85cd4ec858542
#
_cell.length_a   1.000
_cell.length_b   1.000
_cell.length_c   1.000
_cell.angle_alpha   90.00
_cell.angle_beta   90.00
_cell.angle_gamma   90.00
#
_symmetry.space_group_name_H-M   'P 1'
#
loop_
_entity.id
_entity.type
_entity.pdbx_description
1 polymer ?
#
loop_
_entity_poly.entity_id
_entity_poly.type
_entity_poly.pdbx_seq_one_letter_code
_entity_poly.pdbx_strand_id
1 'polypeptide(L)'
;MIDKLLKDCNLSLNQIDRFAVAIGPGSYTGLRIGITTMKMFASILNKEIVGISTLQALAANKQTADSLTLVCLDARNDNFFAGAYTNGTEVIPDGHYSLEALLKDLKIVLADKNIQKLIILGSGMDNHKDLLNSLSCDIIWGNEEENLVHASQIAKLALTSEVIDADQLVPRYLRRTQAEMDWHKKTGKPFEPDSNYVEEV
;
A
#
# COMPACT_ATOMS: atom_id res chain seq x y z
N MET A 1 19.87 9.33 8.11
CA MET A 1 18.50 9.47 8.65
C MET A 1 18.27 8.54 9.83
N ILE A 2 18.43 7.23 9.72
CA ILE A 2 18.28 6.24 10.81
C ILE A 2 19.18 6.56 12.01
N ASP A 3 20.48 6.76 11.79
CA ASP A 3 21.45 7.10 12.86
C ASP A 3 21.06 8.37 13.65
N LYS A 4 20.55 9.39 12.94
CA LYS A 4 20.06 10.61 13.60
C LYS A 4 18.84 10.31 14.48
N LEU A 5 17.86 9.56 13.95
CA LEU A 5 16.65 9.20 14.69
C LEU A 5 16.98 8.42 15.97
N LEU A 6 17.87 7.44 15.87
CA LEU A 6 18.29 6.66 17.02
C LEU A 6 18.98 7.52 18.09
N LYS A 7 19.86 8.44 17.67
CA LYS A 7 20.50 9.40 18.57
C LYS A 7 19.50 10.33 19.25
N ASP A 8 18.54 10.85 18.50
CA ASP A 8 17.50 11.74 19.03
C ASP A 8 16.61 11.02 20.07
N CYS A 9 16.45 9.69 19.92
CA CYS A 9 15.73 8.83 20.86
C CYS A 9 16.60 8.25 21.99
N ASN A 10 17.91 8.52 22.02
CA ASN A 10 18.87 7.88 22.93
C ASN A 10 18.86 6.34 22.84
N LEU A 11 18.67 5.81 21.63
CA LEU A 11 18.67 4.38 21.35
C LEU A 11 19.84 3.99 20.47
N SER A 12 20.27 2.73 20.59
CA SER A 12 21.14 2.06 19.64
C SER A 12 20.35 1.08 18.77
N LEU A 13 20.91 0.73 17.63
CA LEU A 13 20.27 -0.20 16.70
C LEU A 13 19.99 -1.58 17.33
N ASN A 14 20.87 -2.03 18.24
CA ASN A 14 20.71 -3.32 18.95
C ASN A 14 19.51 -3.34 19.92
N GLN A 15 18.99 -2.20 20.32
CA GLN A 15 17.84 -2.07 21.20
C GLN A 15 16.51 -2.08 20.43
N ILE A 16 16.58 -2.15 19.12
CA ILE A 16 15.39 -2.31 18.28
C ILE A 16 15.03 -3.80 18.24
N ASP A 17 13.77 -4.13 18.54
CA ASP A 17 13.29 -5.51 18.57
C ASP A 17 12.65 -5.92 17.24
N ARG A 18 12.04 -4.97 16.52
CA ARG A 18 11.32 -5.23 15.28
C ARG A 18 11.55 -4.13 14.25
N PHE A 19 11.85 -4.52 13.03
CA PHE A 19 11.92 -3.66 11.87
C PHE A 19 10.64 -3.74 11.06
N ALA A 20 10.17 -2.61 10.55
CA ALA A 20 9.00 -2.54 9.70
C ALA A 20 9.32 -1.73 8.44
N VAL A 21 8.80 -2.16 7.30
CA VAL A 21 9.05 -1.50 6.02
C VAL A 21 7.84 -1.56 5.11
N ALA A 22 7.60 -0.49 4.36
CA ALA A 22 6.62 -0.51 3.28
C ALA A 22 7.10 -1.44 2.15
N ILE A 23 6.25 -2.39 1.74
CA ILE A 23 6.58 -3.36 0.68
C ILE A 23 6.00 -2.99 -0.69
N GLY A 24 5.16 -1.97 -0.76
CA GLY A 24 4.54 -1.50 -1.99
C GLY A 24 3.01 -1.34 -1.86
N PRO A 25 2.40 -0.76 -2.89
CA PRO A 25 2.99 -0.19 -4.10
C PRO A 25 3.80 1.09 -3.85
N GLY A 26 4.73 1.41 -4.77
CA GLY A 26 5.56 2.61 -4.67
C GLY A 26 6.72 2.62 -5.66
N SER A 27 7.66 3.55 -5.45
CA SER A 27 8.88 3.64 -6.26
C SER A 27 9.65 2.32 -6.26
N TYR A 28 9.87 1.74 -7.44
CA TYR A 28 10.61 0.49 -7.61
C TYR A 28 11.98 0.49 -6.92
N THR A 29 12.78 1.53 -7.17
CA THR A 29 14.09 1.70 -6.54
C THR A 29 13.98 1.96 -5.05
N GLY A 30 13.04 2.81 -4.64
CA GLY A 30 12.83 3.15 -3.23
C GLY A 30 12.44 1.95 -2.39
N LEU A 31 11.50 1.12 -2.87
CA LEU A 31 11.09 -0.10 -2.19
C LEU A 31 12.26 -1.07 -2.02
N ARG A 32 13.04 -1.30 -3.07
CA ARG A 32 14.20 -2.20 -3.00
C ARG A 32 15.25 -1.72 -2.01
N ILE A 33 15.57 -0.43 -2.01
CA ILE A 33 16.52 0.14 -1.04
C ILE A 33 15.99 -0.02 0.38
N GLY A 34 14.74 0.34 0.62
CA GLY A 34 14.12 0.25 1.96
C GLY A 34 14.08 -1.18 2.47
N ILE A 35 13.55 -2.10 1.67
CA ILE A 35 13.41 -3.51 2.02
C ILE A 35 14.78 -4.14 2.27
N THR A 36 15.74 -3.97 1.35
CA THR A 36 17.09 -4.54 1.51
C THR A 36 17.78 -4.02 2.77
N THR A 37 17.65 -2.72 3.07
CA THR A 37 18.22 -2.13 4.27
C THR A 37 17.64 -2.74 5.54
N MET A 38 16.30 -2.87 5.60
CA MET A 38 15.64 -3.45 6.78
C MET A 38 15.92 -4.94 6.93
N LYS A 39 15.95 -5.70 5.82
CA LYS A 39 16.37 -7.11 5.80
C LYS A 39 17.79 -7.27 6.37
N MET A 40 18.74 -6.46 5.92
CA MET A 40 20.11 -6.48 6.45
C MET A 40 20.15 -6.28 7.96
N PHE A 41 19.42 -5.27 8.47
CA PHE A 41 19.39 -5.04 9.92
C PHE A 41 18.75 -6.20 10.66
N ALA A 42 17.61 -6.69 10.20
CA ALA A 42 16.93 -7.82 10.82
C ALA A 42 17.82 -9.08 10.85
N SER A 43 18.44 -9.44 9.73
CA SER A 43 19.28 -10.62 9.63
C SER A 43 20.55 -10.53 10.47
N ILE A 44 21.29 -9.40 10.40
CA ILE A 44 22.55 -9.23 11.14
C ILE A 44 22.33 -9.18 12.64
N LEU A 45 21.23 -8.53 13.08
CA LEU A 45 20.91 -8.35 14.49
C LEU A 45 20.01 -9.44 15.07
N ASN A 46 19.60 -10.41 14.25
CA ASN A 46 18.65 -11.46 14.59
C ASN A 46 17.37 -10.90 15.23
N LYS A 47 16.73 -9.96 14.51
CA LYS A 47 15.53 -9.24 14.93
C LYS A 47 14.37 -9.54 13.99
N GLU A 48 13.15 -9.32 14.50
CA GLU A 48 11.93 -9.47 13.72
C GLU A 48 11.84 -8.44 12.58
N ILE A 49 11.21 -8.83 11.48
CA ILE A 49 10.89 -7.94 10.37
C ILE A 49 9.44 -8.14 9.90
N VAL A 50 8.80 -7.03 9.53
CA VAL A 50 7.42 -7.00 9.05
C VAL A 50 7.32 -6.14 7.78
N GLY A 51 6.65 -6.65 6.77
CA GLY A 51 6.27 -5.93 5.56
C GLY A 51 4.87 -5.35 5.69
N ILE A 52 4.70 -4.07 5.43
CA ILE A 52 3.39 -3.38 5.49
C ILE A 52 3.04 -2.83 4.11
N SER A 53 1.81 -3.05 3.67
CA SER A 53 1.30 -2.42 2.45
C SER A 53 1.36 -0.90 2.55
N THR A 54 1.82 -0.25 1.48
CA THR A 54 1.82 1.21 1.39
C THR A 54 0.39 1.76 1.41
N LEU A 55 -0.57 1.06 0.79
CA LEU A 55 -1.98 1.47 0.77
C LEU A 55 -2.60 1.32 2.16
N GLN A 56 -2.32 0.22 2.86
CA GLN A 56 -2.78 0.02 4.23
C GLN A 56 -2.21 1.08 5.18
N ALA A 57 -0.92 1.40 5.05
CA ALA A 57 -0.29 2.44 5.85
C ALA A 57 -0.90 3.82 5.60
N LEU A 58 -1.26 4.11 4.34
CA LEU A 58 -1.93 5.35 3.97
C LEU A 58 -3.36 5.38 4.51
N ALA A 59 -4.11 4.27 4.41
CA ALA A 59 -5.45 4.15 4.98
C ALA A 59 -5.49 4.41 6.48
N ALA A 60 -4.43 4.01 7.20
CA ALA A 60 -4.32 4.22 8.64
C ALA A 60 -4.19 5.70 9.07
N ASN A 61 -3.95 6.63 8.13
CA ASN A 61 -3.91 8.05 8.44
C ASN A 61 -5.28 8.62 8.82
N LYS A 62 -6.35 8.06 8.23
CA LYS A 62 -7.71 8.55 8.47
C LYS A 62 -8.71 7.41 8.36
N GLN A 63 -9.19 6.98 9.50
CA GLN A 63 -10.27 6.00 9.62
C GLN A 63 -11.26 6.52 10.66
N THR A 64 -12.53 6.40 10.37
CA THR A 64 -13.62 6.68 11.32
C THR A 64 -14.53 5.48 11.40
N ALA A 65 -15.21 5.32 12.54
CA ALA A 65 -16.25 4.29 12.65
C ALA A 65 -17.27 4.47 11.50
N ASP A 66 -17.72 3.36 10.95
CA ASP A 66 -18.73 3.32 9.89
C ASP A 66 -18.35 4.01 8.57
N SER A 67 -17.04 4.13 8.30
CA SER A 67 -16.52 4.62 7.03
C SER A 67 -15.77 3.55 6.25
N LEU A 68 -15.78 3.71 4.93
CA LEU A 68 -14.85 3.04 4.02
C LEU A 68 -13.73 4.01 3.67
N THR A 69 -12.49 3.61 3.87
CA THR A 69 -11.32 4.39 3.42
C THR A 69 -10.79 3.78 2.15
N LEU A 70 -11.00 4.46 1.03
CA LEU A 70 -10.41 4.14 -0.26
C LEU A 70 -9.06 4.84 -0.38
N VAL A 71 -8.05 4.08 -0.69
CA VAL A 71 -6.72 4.62 -1.03
C VAL A 71 -6.46 4.41 -2.50
N CYS A 72 -6.08 5.48 -3.20
CA CYS A 72 -5.77 5.45 -4.64
C CYS A 72 -4.48 6.19 -4.93
N LEU A 73 -3.52 5.50 -5.55
CA LEU A 73 -2.32 6.09 -6.11
C LEU A 73 -2.39 5.98 -7.64
N ASP A 74 -2.03 7.03 -8.35
CA ASP A 74 -2.04 7.05 -9.81
C ASP A 74 -1.06 6.01 -10.37
N ALA A 75 -1.58 5.08 -11.20
CA ALA A 75 -0.80 4.07 -11.93
C ALA A 75 -0.74 4.38 -13.44
N ARG A 76 -1.17 5.58 -13.86
CA ARG A 76 -1.25 6.10 -15.24
C ARG A 76 -2.36 5.44 -16.08
N ASN A 77 -2.79 6.16 -17.12
CA ASN A 77 -3.78 5.72 -18.10
C ASN A 77 -5.11 5.27 -17.44
N ASP A 78 -5.62 6.08 -16.52
CA ASP A 78 -6.84 5.82 -15.74
C ASP A 78 -6.82 4.46 -15.01
N ASN A 79 -5.63 4.03 -14.61
CA ASN A 79 -5.44 2.91 -13.70
C ASN A 79 -4.88 3.41 -12.35
N PHE A 80 -5.16 2.66 -11.31
CA PHE A 80 -4.82 2.98 -9.95
C PHE A 80 -4.20 1.79 -9.23
N PHE A 81 -3.21 2.06 -8.41
CA PHE A 81 -2.92 1.16 -7.31
C PHE A 81 -3.88 1.54 -6.20
N ALA A 82 -4.81 0.66 -5.88
CA ALA A 82 -5.88 0.96 -4.94
C ALA A 82 -6.17 -0.20 -4.00
N GLY A 83 -6.76 0.14 -2.87
CA GLY A 83 -7.32 -0.78 -1.89
C GLY A 83 -8.32 -0.03 -1.02
N ALA A 84 -9.27 -0.74 -0.41
CA ALA A 84 -10.23 -0.11 0.49
C ALA A 84 -10.35 -0.85 1.81
N TYR A 85 -10.47 -0.08 2.88
CA TYR A 85 -10.39 -0.56 4.25
C TYR A 85 -11.54 -0.03 5.10
N THR A 86 -12.03 -0.88 5.98
CA THR A 86 -12.97 -0.48 7.06
C THR A 86 -12.46 -1.02 8.39
N ASN A 87 -12.34 -0.17 9.39
CA ASN A 87 -11.82 -0.52 10.72
C ASN A 87 -10.48 -1.30 10.66
N GLY A 88 -9.57 -0.91 9.77
CA GLY A 88 -8.27 -1.55 9.57
C GLY A 88 -8.30 -2.85 8.78
N THR A 89 -9.48 -3.36 8.43
CA THR A 89 -9.65 -4.58 7.64
C THR A 89 -9.80 -4.24 6.16
N GLU A 90 -9.06 -4.93 5.32
CA GLU A 90 -9.17 -4.82 3.87
C GLU A 90 -10.51 -5.39 3.38
N VAL A 91 -11.23 -4.63 2.56
CA VAL A 91 -12.53 -5.03 1.97
C VAL A 91 -12.54 -4.98 0.44
N ILE A 92 -11.69 -4.14 -0.15
CA ILE A 92 -11.27 -4.26 -1.55
C ILE A 92 -9.78 -4.52 -1.49
N PRO A 93 -9.30 -5.65 -2.04
CA PRO A 93 -7.89 -6.01 -1.98
C PRO A 93 -6.99 -4.95 -2.60
N ASP A 94 -5.76 -4.84 -2.07
CA ASP A 94 -4.74 -4.05 -2.71
C ASP A 94 -4.44 -4.60 -4.10
N GLY A 95 -4.61 -3.77 -5.13
CA GLY A 95 -4.46 -4.22 -6.51
C GLY A 95 -4.20 -3.10 -7.50
N HIS A 96 -4.07 -3.49 -8.76
CA HIS A 96 -3.99 -2.60 -9.89
C HIS A 96 -5.32 -2.60 -10.63
N TYR A 97 -6.09 -1.53 -10.49
CA TYR A 97 -7.46 -1.42 -10.99
C TYR A 97 -7.60 -0.40 -12.11
N SER A 98 -8.44 -0.70 -13.10
CA SER A 98 -9.00 0.35 -13.94
C SER A 98 -10.05 1.15 -13.17
N LEU A 99 -10.29 2.39 -13.59
CA LEU A 99 -11.33 3.23 -12.99
C LEU A 99 -12.69 2.54 -12.94
N GLU A 100 -13.07 1.87 -14.04
CA GLU A 100 -14.36 1.19 -14.15
C GLU A 100 -14.49 0.03 -13.14
N ALA A 101 -13.46 -0.82 -13.05
CA ALA A 101 -13.45 -1.94 -12.12
C ALA A 101 -13.53 -1.45 -10.66
N LEU A 102 -12.72 -0.45 -10.31
CA LEU A 102 -12.70 0.11 -8.97
C LEU A 102 -14.06 0.73 -8.57
N LEU A 103 -14.69 1.50 -9.47
CA LEU A 103 -16.01 2.08 -9.21
C LEU A 103 -17.10 1.01 -9.07
N LYS A 104 -17.02 -0.08 -9.83
CA LYS A 104 -17.93 -1.22 -9.69
C LYS A 104 -17.81 -1.86 -8.31
N ASP A 105 -16.60 -2.17 -7.89
CA ASP A 105 -16.35 -2.83 -6.60
C ASP A 105 -16.73 -1.92 -5.43
N LEU A 106 -16.45 -0.62 -5.53
CA LEU A 106 -16.88 0.38 -4.55
C LEU A 106 -18.40 0.39 -4.37
N LYS A 107 -19.16 0.41 -5.48
CA LYS A 107 -20.63 0.42 -5.40
C LYS A 107 -21.17 -0.83 -4.70
N ILE A 108 -20.59 -1.99 -4.97
CA ILE A 108 -20.96 -3.25 -4.32
C ILE A 108 -20.68 -3.17 -2.82
N VAL A 109 -19.47 -2.79 -2.42
CA VAL A 109 -19.06 -2.74 -1.00
C VAL A 109 -19.86 -1.70 -0.22
N LEU A 110 -20.11 -0.51 -0.79
CA LEU A 110 -20.92 0.53 -0.15
C LEU A 110 -22.36 0.06 0.12
N ALA A 111 -22.97 -0.63 -0.85
CA ALA A 111 -24.31 -1.16 -0.74
C ALA A 111 -24.39 -2.32 0.26
N ASP A 112 -23.53 -3.33 0.13
CA ASP A 112 -23.56 -4.55 0.94
C ASP A 112 -23.31 -4.27 2.44
N LYS A 113 -22.41 -3.32 2.72
CA LYS A 113 -22.05 -2.94 4.10
C LYS A 113 -22.86 -1.75 4.62
N ASN A 114 -23.79 -1.19 3.83
CA ASN A 114 -24.58 0.00 4.16
C ASN A 114 -23.71 1.18 4.66
N ILE A 115 -22.59 1.40 3.98
CA ILE A 115 -21.62 2.42 4.35
C ILE A 115 -22.07 3.77 3.80
N GLN A 116 -22.19 4.77 4.67
CA GLN A 116 -22.66 6.11 4.30
C GLN A 116 -21.52 7.13 4.12
N LYS A 117 -20.30 6.78 4.51
CA LYS A 117 -19.13 7.68 4.43
C LYS A 117 -17.99 7.01 3.69
N LEU A 118 -17.49 7.67 2.64
CA LEU A 118 -16.33 7.27 1.88
C LEU A 118 -15.20 8.27 2.08
N ILE A 119 -14.12 7.86 2.72
CA ILE A 119 -12.89 8.64 2.86
C ILE A 119 -12.00 8.29 1.68
N ILE A 120 -11.46 9.29 0.99
CA ILE A 120 -10.57 9.09 -0.16
C ILE A 120 -9.20 9.66 0.18
N LEU A 121 -8.18 8.82 0.12
CA LEU A 121 -6.78 9.15 0.36
C LEU A 121 -5.92 8.84 -0.86
N GLY A 122 -4.80 9.55 -0.96
CA GLY A 122 -3.88 9.49 -2.09
C GLY A 122 -4.29 10.43 -3.23
N SER A 123 -3.41 10.57 -4.21
CA SER A 123 -3.54 11.54 -5.31
C SER A 123 -4.19 10.97 -6.58
N GLY A 124 -4.59 9.68 -6.57
CA GLY A 124 -5.05 9.02 -7.78
C GLY A 124 -6.40 9.51 -8.30
N MET A 125 -7.31 9.96 -7.41
CA MET A 125 -8.70 10.27 -7.75
C MET A 125 -8.99 11.77 -7.93
N ASP A 126 -7.99 12.63 -7.91
CA ASP A 126 -8.18 14.09 -8.00
C ASP A 126 -8.88 14.54 -9.28
N ASN A 127 -8.63 13.86 -10.39
CA ASN A 127 -9.22 14.16 -11.71
C ASN A 127 -10.59 13.50 -11.93
N HIS A 128 -11.09 12.70 -10.98
CA HIS A 128 -12.31 11.89 -11.13
C HIS A 128 -13.39 12.24 -10.08
N LYS A 129 -13.30 13.42 -9.46
CA LYS A 129 -14.22 13.87 -8.39
C LYS A 129 -15.68 13.82 -8.82
N ASP A 130 -15.99 14.23 -10.04
CA ASP A 130 -17.36 14.25 -10.56
C ASP A 130 -17.99 12.86 -10.66
N LEU A 131 -17.18 11.84 -10.99
CA LEU A 131 -17.65 10.45 -11.07
C LEU A 131 -17.97 9.90 -9.66
N LEU A 132 -17.17 10.25 -8.68
CA LEU A 132 -17.37 9.83 -7.29
C LEU A 132 -18.60 10.49 -6.67
N ASN A 133 -18.93 11.74 -7.04
CA ASN A 133 -20.14 12.43 -6.60
C ASN A 133 -21.45 11.71 -7.01
N SER A 134 -21.37 10.77 -7.96
CA SER A 134 -22.50 9.90 -8.31
C SER A 134 -22.76 8.76 -7.32
N LEU A 135 -21.85 8.54 -6.36
CA LEU A 135 -22.03 7.56 -5.32
C LEU A 135 -23.00 8.06 -4.26
N SER A 136 -23.85 7.18 -3.75
CA SER A 136 -24.86 7.53 -2.74
C SER A 136 -24.29 7.50 -1.32
N CYS A 137 -23.19 8.25 -1.10
CA CYS A 137 -22.53 8.36 0.21
C CYS A 137 -21.84 9.72 0.35
N ASP A 138 -21.57 10.12 1.59
CA ASP A 138 -20.81 11.32 1.91
C ASP A 138 -19.32 11.09 1.61
N ILE A 139 -18.74 11.93 0.75
CA ILE A 139 -17.33 11.82 0.36
C ILE A 139 -16.49 12.80 1.17
N ILE A 140 -15.47 12.27 1.82
CA ILE A 140 -14.49 13.01 2.62
C ILE A 140 -13.12 12.86 1.97
N TRP A 141 -12.57 13.95 1.48
CA TRP A 141 -11.20 13.96 0.91
C TRP A 141 -10.15 14.12 1.99
N GLY A 142 -9.06 13.40 1.85
CA GLY A 142 -7.87 13.60 2.67
C GLY A 142 -7.20 14.94 2.39
N ASN A 143 -6.64 15.56 3.42
CA ASN A 143 -5.79 16.73 3.28
C ASN A 143 -4.37 16.33 2.85
N GLU A 144 -3.48 17.31 2.61
CA GLU A 144 -2.12 17.07 2.14
C GLU A 144 -1.33 16.13 3.08
N GLU A 145 -1.45 16.32 4.40
CA GLU A 145 -0.76 15.51 5.40
C GLU A 145 -1.32 14.07 5.45
N GLU A 146 -2.65 13.91 5.39
CA GLU A 146 -3.33 12.62 5.37
C GLU A 146 -3.01 11.82 4.11
N ASN A 147 -2.59 12.46 3.03
CA ASN A 147 -2.20 11.84 1.76
C ASN A 147 -0.71 11.44 1.70
N LEU A 148 0.04 11.62 2.79
CA LEU A 148 1.43 11.18 2.90
C LEU A 148 1.53 9.86 3.65
N VAL A 149 2.47 9.01 3.22
CA VAL A 149 2.77 7.76 3.94
C VAL A 149 3.64 8.08 5.15
N HIS A 150 3.10 7.84 6.34
CA HIS A 150 3.81 8.09 7.59
C HIS A 150 4.46 6.82 8.14
N ALA A 151 5.76 6.87 8.43
CA ALA A 151 6.49 5.78 9.06
C ALA A 151 5.89 5.37 10.42
N SER A 152 5.27 6.32 11.14
CA SER A 152 4.57 6.05 12.39
C SER A 152 3.35 5.13 12.21
N GLN A 153 2.65 5.21 11.09
CA GLN A 153 1.54 4.28 10.80
C GLN A 153 2.07 2.90 10.43
N ILE A 154 3.14 2.83 9.65
CA ILE A 154 3.83 1.55 9.37
C ILE A 154 4.23 0.88 10.68
N ALA A 155 4.85 1.62 11.61
CA ALA A 155 5.26 1.09 12.91
C ALA A 155 4.07 0.60 13.76
N LYS A 156 2.95 1.33 13.78
CA LYS A 156 1.73 0.92 14.51
C LYS A 156 1.13 -0.36 13.94
N LEU A 157 1.00 -0.45 12.62
CA LEU A 157 0.49 -1.64 11.94
C LEU A 157 1.39 -2.85 12.19
N ALA A 158 2.70 -2.64 12.20
CA ALA A 158 3.67 -3.71 12.45
C ALA A 158 3.58 -4.32 13.85
N LEU A 159 2.93 -3.67 14.83
CA LEU A 159 2.77 -4.25 16.17
C LEU A 159 1.86 -5.48 16.17
N THR A 160 0.89 -5.52 15.26
CA THR A 160 -0.11 -6.60 15.16
C THR A 160 0.02 -7.45 13.90
N SER A 161 0.94 -7.08 13.00
CA SER A 161 1.17 -7.82 11.76
C SER A 161 2.08 -9.01 11.98
N GLU A 162 1.93 -10.01 11.12
CA GLU A 162 2.73 -11.22 11.13
C GLU A 162 4.20 -10.93 10.82
N VAL A 163 5.08 -11.57 11.61
CA VAL A 163 6.52 -11.52 11.38
C VAL A 163 6.87 -12.44 10.22
N ILE A 164 7.70 -11.97 9.32
CA ILE A 164 8.13 -12.70 8.13
C ILE A 164 9.61 -13.01 8.26
N ASP A 165 10.04 -14.16 7.70
CA ASP A 165 11.47 -14.44 7.55
C ASP A 165 12.10 -13.35 6.66
N ALA A 166 13.24 -12.81 7.10
CA ALA A 166 13.90 -11.74 6.37
C ALA A 166 14.24 -12.14 4.92
N ASP A 167 14.57 -13.42 4.68
CA ASP A 167 14.89 -13.88 3.33
C ASP A 167 13.66 -13.97 2.42
N GLN A 168 12.48 -14.16 3.00
CA GLN A 168 11.21 -14.25 2.27
C GLN A 168 10.57 -12.88 2.04
N LEU A 169 11.00 -11.84 2.74
CA LEU A 169 10.44 -10.50 2.55
C LEU A 169 10.86 -9.92 1.20
N VAL A 170 9.88 -9.69 0.33
CA VAL A 170 10.06 -9.16 -1.03
C VAL A 170 9.14 -7.97 -1.29
N PRO A 171 9.47 -7.10 -2.25
CA PRO A 171 8.54 -6.06 -2.69
C PRO A 171 7.26 -6.66 -3.26
N ARG A 172 6.12 -6.05 -2.95
CA ARG A 172 4.84 -6.38 -3.54
C ARG A 172 4.61 -5.50 -4.78
N TYR A 173 4.76 -6.08 -5.96
CA TYR A 173 4.52 -5.40 -7.22
C TYR A 173 3.12 -5.72 -7.73
N LEU A 174 2.22 -4.74 -7.69
CA LEU A 174 0.82 -4.88 -8.13
C LEU A 174 0.66 -4.73 -9.66
N ARG A 175 1.74 -4.48 -10.37
CA ARG A 175 1.76 -4.35 -11.83
C ARG A 175 3.12 -4.77 -12.39
N ARG A 176 3.08 -5.48 -13.50
CA ARG A 176 4.29 -5.80 -14.28
C ARG A 176 4.95 -4.52 -14.80
N THR A 177 6.26 -4.56 -14.95
CA THR A 177 6.99 -3.43 -15.54
C THR A 177 6.61 -3.26 -17.00
N GLN A 178 6.73 -2.04 -17.53
CA GLN A 178 6.47 -1.79 -18.95
C GLN A 178 7.38 -2.63 -19.84
N ALA A 179 8.62 -2.84 -19.42
CA ALA A 179 9.57 -3.67 -20.16
C ALA A 179 9.13 -5.15 -20.28
N GLU A 180 8.57 -5.73 -19.20
CA GLU A 180 8.00 -7.09 -19.23
C GLU A 180 6.78 -7.16 -20.13
N MET A 181 5.88 -6.16 -20.06
CA MET A 181 4.71 -6.08 -20.92
C MET A 181 5.09 -5.95 -22.40
N ASP A 182 6.06 -5.09 -22.72
CA ASP A 182 6.54 -4.89 -24.08
C ASP A 182 7.26 -6.15 -24.62
N TRP A 183 8.03 -6.81 -23.75
CA TRP A 183 8.68 -8.08 -24.10
C TRP A 183 7.66 -9.18 -24.40
N HIS A 184 6.65 -9.35 -23.55
CA HIS A 184 5.56 -10.31 -23.78
C HIS A 184 4.83 -10.02 -25.09
N LYS A 185 4.46 -8.75 -25.32
CA LYS A 185 3.79 -8.31 -26.55
C LYS A 185 4.65 -8.56 -27.80
N LYS A 186 5.97 -8.36 -27.70
CA LYS A 186 6.91 -8.54 -28.81
C LYS A 186 7.21 -10.01 -29.10
N THR A 187 7.26 -10.85 -28.10
CA THR A 187 7.74 -12.23 -28.22
C THR A 187 6.61 -13.25 -28.24
N GLY A 188 5.42 -12.91 -27.75
CA GLY A 188 4.30 -13.84 -27.54
C GLY A 188 4.58 -14.94 -26.49
N LYS A 189 5.71 -14.86 -25.78
CA LYS A 189 6.06 -15.84 -24.77
C LYS A 189 5.33 -15.55 -23.46
N PRO A 190 4.93 -16.58 -22.69
CA PRO A 190 4.36 -16.38 -21.37
C PRO A 190 5.33 -15.62 -20.48
N PHE A 191 4.81 -14.92 -19.47
CA PHE A 191 5.67 -14.31 -18.46
C PHE A 191 6.43 -15.39 -17.71
N GLU A 192 7.71 -15.11 -17.38
CA GLU A 192 8.54 -16.07 -16.68
C GLU A 192 8.01 -16.30 -15.24
N PRO A 193 8.18 -17.52 -14.69
CA PRO A 193 7.70 -17.86 -13.32
C PRO A 193 8.32 -17.00 -12.22
N ASP A 194 9.46 -16.37 -12.45
CA ASP A 194 10.10 -15.43 -11.50
C ASP A 194 9.33 -14.13 -11.31
N SER A 195 8.22 -13.99 -12.02
CA SER A 195 7.23 -12.94 -11.76
C SER A 195 6.35 -13.22 -10.52
N ASN A 196 6.71 -14.17 -9.66
CA ASN A 196 6.03 -14.42 -8.38
C ASN A 196 5.96 -13.21 -7.45
N TYR A 197 6.61 -12.12 -7.81
CA TYR A 197 6.55 -10.82 -7.11
C TYR A 197 5.45 -9.90 -7.62
N VAL A 198 4.71 -10.28 -8.67
CA VAL A 198 3.59 -9.50 -9.21
C VAL A 198 2.29 -10.20 -8.82
N GLU A 199 1.50 -9.56 -7.98
CA GLU A 199 0.16 -9.99 -7.68
C GLU A 199 -0.78 -9.38 -8.73
N GLU A 200 -1.34 -10.22 -9.60
CA GLU A 200 -2.43 -9.82 -10.52
C GLU A 200 -3.75 -10.07 -9.80
N VAL A 201 -4.54 -9.02 -9.64
CA VAL A 201 -5.91 -9.05 -9.09
C VAL A 201 -6.91 -9.04 -10.22
#